data_5672273458b63794104b06d33a03b4fb
#
_entry.id   5672273458b63794104b06d33a03b4fb
#
_cell.length_a   1.000
_cell.length_b   1.000
_cell.length_c   1.000
_cell.angle_alpha   90.00
_cell.angle_beta   90.00
_cell.angle_gamma   90.00
#
_symmetry.space_group_name_H-M   'P 1'
#
loop_
_entity.id
_entity.type
_entity.pdbx_description
1 polymer ?
#
loop_
_entity_poly.entity_id
_entity_poly.type
_entity_poly.pdbx_seq_one_letter_code
_entity_poly.pdbx_strand_id
1 'polypeptide(L)'
;MLCLAGAAFISCVGTAPTKEVHLVDSLNQVAYTYRYKNLDSSYHAASKAYQEVGLYSQGKAEACNNLGFCAFMRMDFEEAEKYYQTVYNLTKNELELLVADIGLMKIYQRTALNKEFYDYRNSALRRMKRIAED
;
A
#
# COMPACT_ATOMS: atom_id res chain seq x y z
N MET A 1 50.35 -24.68 -12.92
CA MET A 1 48.89 -24.66 -13.14
C MET A 1 48.28 -23.52 -12.33
N LEU A 2 48.03 -22.39 -12.96
CA LEU A 2 47.36 -21.22 -12.33
C LEU A 2 45.89 -21.29 -12.61
N CYS A 3 45.04 -21.46 -11.55
CA CYS A 3 43.63 -21.24 -11.65
C CYS A 3 43.32 -19.79 -11.39
N LEU A 4 42.94 -19.05 -12.44
CA LEU A 4 42.38 -17.69 -12.33
C LEU A 4 40.91 -17.80 -11.95
N ALA A 5 40.61 -17.47 -10.69
CA ALA A 5 39.24 -17.26 -10.23
C ALA A 5 38.75 -15.91 -10.73
N GLY A 6 37.96 -15.87 -11.78
CA GLY A 6 37.27 -14.69 -12.26
C GLY A 6 36.15 -14.31 -11.29
N ALA A 7 36.32 -13.23 -10.55
CA ALA A 7 35.23 -12.62 -9.79
C ALA A 7 34.27 -11.93 -10.75
N ALA A 8 33.09 -12.53 -10.96
CA ALA A 8 32.01 -11.89 -11.68
C ALA A 8 31.41 -10.78 -10.80
N PHE A 9 31.75 -9.54 -11.10
CA PHE A 9 31.03 -8.38 -10.58
C PHE A 9 29.62 -8.37 -11.19
N ILE A 10 28.63 -8.82 -10.42
CA ILE A 10 27.24 -8.59 -10.76
C ILE A 10 26.96 -7.12 -10.47
N SER A 11 27.07 -6.28 -11.51
CA SER A 11 26.53 -4.92 -11.48
C SER A 11 25.02 -5.03 -11.33
N CYS A 12 24.49 -4.65 -10.16
CA CYS A 12 23.09 -4.30 -10.01
C CYS A 12 22.80 -3.05 -10.87
N VAL A 13 22.56 -3.25 -12.14
CA VAL A 13 21.96 -2.21 -12.98
C VAL A 13 20.52 -2.10 -12.51
N GLY A 14 20.22 -1.03 -11.77
CA GLY A 14 18.85 -0.65 -11.47
C GLY A 14 18.11 -0.47 -12.79
N THR A 15 17.28 -1.44 -13.16
CA THR A 15 16.44 -1.33 -14.36
C THR A 15 15.46 -0.18 -14.14
N ALA A 16 15.40 0.76 -15.10
CA ALA A 16 14.39 1.82 -15.09
C ALA A 16 12.99 1.19 -14.95
N PRO A 17 12.05 1.86 -14.24
CA PRO A 17 10.70 1.37 -14.10
C PRO A 17 10.09 1.03 -15.46
N THR A 18 9.39 -0.09 -15.54
CA THR A 18 8.68 -0.46 -16.77
C THR A 18 7.52 0.47 -17.05
N LYS A 19 7.02 0.48 -18.29
CA LYS A 19 5.84 1.28 -18.66
C LYS A 19 4.63 0.93 -17.79
N GLU A 20 4.50 -0.34 -17.43
CA GLU A 20 3.44 -0.84 -16.56
C GLU A 20 3.55 -0.27 -15.14
N VAL A 21 4.76 -0.19 -14.57
CA VAL A 21 5.00 0.42 -13.26
C VAL A 21 4.60 1.88 -13.27
N HIS A 22 5.01 2.66 -14.28
CA HIS A 22 4.62 4.07 -14.40
C HIS A 22 3.10 4.26 -14.52
N LEU A 23 2.42 3.37 -15.26
CA LEU A 23 0.97 3.40 -15.37
C LEU A 23 0.31 3.18 -14.01
N VAL A 24 0.75 2.15 -13.28
CA VAL A 24 0.21 1.81 -11.95
C VAL A 24 0.43 2.95 -10.96
N ASP A 25 1.63 3.52 -10.91
CA ASP A 25 1.96 4.65 -10.04
C ASP A 25 1.09 5.86 -10.36
N SER A 26 0.91 6.18 -11.66
CA SER A 26 0.04 7.28 -12.08
C SER A 26 -1.41 7.06 -11.68
N LEU A 27 -1.94 5.84 -11.83
CA LEU A 27 -3.30 5.48 -11.43
C LEU A 27 -3.48 5.56 -9.91
N ASN A 28 -2.52 5.09 -9.13
CA ASN A 28 -2.53 5.22 -7.67
C ASN A 28 -2.50 6.67 -7.22
N GLN A 29 -1.69 7.52 -7.89
CA GLN A 29 -1.66 8.95 -7.61
C GLN A 29 -3.01 9.63 -7.93
N VAL A 30 -3.66 9.27 -9.03
CA VAL A 30 -5.00 9.76 -9.37
C VAL A 30 -6.00 9.31 -8.29
N ALA A 31 -6.00 8.04 -7.92
CA ALA A 31 -6.87 7.52 -6.88
C ALA A 31 -6.72 8.30 -5.57
N TYR A 32 -5.49 8.51 -5.12
CA TYR A 32 -5.18 9.29 -3.92
C TYR A 32 -5.70 10.73 -4.02
N THR A 33 -5.44 11.40 -5.13
CA THR A 33 -5.80 12.81 -5.35
C THR A 33 -7.33 13.03 -5.33
N TYR A 34 -8.09 12.05 -5.81
CA TYR A 34 -9.55 12.15 -5.89
C TYR A 34 -10.31 11.65 -4.66
N ARG A 35 -9.64 11.11 -3.64
CA ARG A 35 -10.26 10.51 -2.44
C ARG A 35 -11.41 11.34 -1.85
N TYR A 36 -11.22 12.65 -1.73
CA TYR A 36 -12.19 13.57 -1.13
C TYR A 36 -12.88 14.48 -2.15
N LYS A 37 -12.54 14.37 -3.42
CA LYS A 37 -13.10 15.19 -4.50
C LYS A 37 -14.19 14.45 -5.27
N ASN A 38 -13.90 13.21 -5.62
CA ASN A 38 -14.79 12.33 -6.38
C ASN A 38 -14.43 10.87 -6.06
N LEU A 39 -15.23 10.26 -5.19
CA LEU A 39 -14.97 8.91 -4.70
C LEU A 39 -15.04 7.87 -5.83
N ASP A 40 -15.92 8.05 -6.81
CA ASP A 40 -16.05 7.11 -7.93
C ASP A 40 -14.82 7.18 -8.84
N SER A 41 -14.29 8.38 -9.11
CA SER A 41 -13.04 8.54 -9.86
C SER A 41 -11.86 7.92 -9.11
N SER A 42 -11.80 8.09 -7.78
CA SER A 42 -10.80 7.44 -6.94
C SER A 42 -10.90 5.91 -7.03
N TYR A 43 -12.10 5.36 -6.88
CA TYR A 43 -12.36 3.93 -6.99
C TYR A 43 -11.98 3.36 -8.36
N HIS A 44 -12.38 4.01 -9.46
CA HIS A 44 -12.03 3.56 -10.80
C HIS A 44 -10.53 3.54 -11.05
N ALA A 45 -9.82 4.58 -10.64
CA ALA A 45 -8.37 4.65 -10.78
C ALA A 45 -7.67 3.56 -9.95
N ALA A 46 -8.08 3.37 -8.68
CA ALA A 46 -7.52 2.35 -7.81
C ALA A 46 -7.80 0.92 -8.32
N SER A 47 -9.03 0.67 -8.81
CA SER A 47 -9.41 -0.62 -9.39
C SER A 47 -8.58 -0.94 -10.62
N LYS A 48 -8.37 0.05 -11.49
CA LYS A 48 -7.53 -0.11 -12.68
C LYS A 48 -6.07 -0.35 -12.29
N ALA A 49 -5.53 0.41 -11.33
CA ALA A 49 -4.19 0.16 -10.80
C ALA A 49 -4.06 -1.28 -10.30
N TYR A 50 -5.01 -1.75 -9.50
CA TYR A 50 -5.01 -3.11 -8.97
C TYR A 50 -5.04 -4.20 -10.06
N GLN A 51 -5.72 -3.96 -11.19
CA GLN A 51 -5.78 -4.89 -12.31
C GLN A 51 -4.48 -4.91 -13.12
N GLU A 52 -3.80 -3.77 -13.25
CA GLU A 52 -2.62 -3.59 -14.09
C GLU A 52 -1.29 -3.92 -13.38
N VAL A 53 -1.31 -4.20 -12.07
CA VAL A 53 -0.07 -4.31 -11.26
C VAL A 53 0.86 -5.45 -11.64
N GLY A 54 0.37 -6.54 -12.26
CA GLY A 54 1.19 -7.72 -12.53
C GLY A 54 1.94 -8.19 -11.28
N LEU A 55 3.28 -8.20 -11.34
CA LEU A 55 4.17 -8.57 -10.23
C LEU A 55 4.63 -7.38 -9.39
N TYR A 56 4.16 -6.17 -9.66
CA TYR A 56 4.55 -4.96 -8.94
C TYR A 56 3.83 -4.87 -7.59
N SER A 57 4.34 -5.55 -6.57
CA SER A 57 3.72 -5.70 -5.25
C SER A 57 3.56 -4.36 -4.51
N GLN A 58 4.51 -3.41 -4.65
CA GLN A 58 4.39 -2.09 -4.06
C GLN A 58 3.19 -1.33 -4.63
N GLY A 59 3.04 -1.29 -5.95
CA GLY A 59 1.88 -0.65 -6.60
C GLY A 59 0.56 -1.31 -6.23
N LYS A 60 0.56 -2.63 -5.99
CA LYS A 60 -0.60 -3.36 -5.49
C LYS A 60 -0.97 -2.97 -4.06
N ALA A 61 0.03 -2.77 -3.20
CA ALA A 61 -0.19 -2.31 -1.83
C ALA A 61 -0.84 -0.92 -1.80
N GLU A 62 -0.36 0.01 -2.62
CA GLU A 62 -0.96 1.34 -2.76
C GLU A 62 -2.39 1.28 -3.30
N ALA A 63 -2.65 0.43 -4.31
CA ALA A 63 -3.99 0.22 -4.84
C ALA A 63 -4.94 -0.34 -3.77
N CYS A 64 -4.48 -1.30 -2.95
CA CYS A 64 -5.24 -1.83 -1.82
C CYS A 64 -5.56 -0.74 -0.79
N ASN A 65 -4.62 0.12 -0.43
CA ASN A 65 -4.87 1.25 0.46
C ASN A 65 -5.92 2.21 -0.11
N ASN A 66 -5.87 2.50 -1.40
CA ASN A 66 -6.86 3.35 -2.08
C ASN A 66 -8.25 2.70 -2.12
N LEU A 67 -8.32 1.40 -2.45
CA LEU A 67 -9.58 0.63 -2.47
C LEU A 67 -10.17 0.49 -1.07
N GLY A 68 -9.34 0.22 -0.06
CA GLY A 68 -9.74 0.19 1.34
C GLY A 68 -10.35 1.50 1.79
N PHE A 69 -9.76 2.63 1.39
CA PHE A 69 -10.34 3.95 1.64
C PHE A 69 -11.72 4.11 0.97
N CYS A 70 -11.85 3.73 -0.30
CA CYS A 70 -13.11 3.85 -1.02
C CYS A 70 -14.22 2.98 -0.39
N ALA A 71 -13.90 1.74 0.00
CA ALA A 71 -14.82 0.84 0.68
C ALA A 71 -15.23 1.42 2.06
N PHE A 72 -14.27 1.94 2.83
CA PHE A 72 -14.56 2.60 4.12
C PHE A 72 -15.52 3.79 3.95
N MET A 73 -15.31 4.64 2.95
CA MET A 73 -16.18 5.79 2.68
C MET A 73 -17.59 5.39 2.25
N ARG A 74 -17.73 4.21 1.65
CA ARG A 74 -19.03 3.60 1.31
C ARG A 74 -19.63 2.82 2.47
N MET A 75 -18.99 2.82 3.65
CA MET A 75 -19.39 2.08 4.84
C MET A 75 -19.35 0.54 4.67
N ASP A 76 -18.65 0.05 3.66
CA ASP A 76 -18.35 -1.37 3.49
C ASP A 76 -17.07 -1.72 4.28
N PHE A 77 -17.25 -1.87 5.59
CA PHE A 77 -16.13 -2.08 6.50
C PHE A 77 -15.48 -3.45 6.36
N GLU A 78 -16.25 -4.45 5.95
CA GLU A 78 -15.71 -5.80 5.71
C GLU A 78 -14.76 -5.81 4.50
N GLU A 79 -15.16 -5.19 3.40
CA GLU A 79 -14.31 -5.08 2.21
C GLU A 79 -13.11 -4.16 2.47
N ALA A 80 -13.30 -3.05 3.16
CA ALA A 80 -12.22 -2.15 3.56
C ALA A 80 -11.16 -2.87 4.40
N GLU A 81 -11.59 -3.68 5.38
CA GLU A 81 -10.68 -4.48 6.21
C GLU A 81 -9.86 -5.46 5.37
N LYS A 82 -10.48 -6.18 4.44
CA LYS A 82 -9.78 -7.11 3.53
C LYS A 82 -8.67 -6.41 2.73
N TYR A 83 -8.96 -5.25 2.17
CA TYR A 83 -7.96 -4.48 1.42
C TYR A 83 -6.80 -4.04 2.30
N TYR A 84 -7.07 -3.44 3.46
CA TYR A 84 -5.99 -3.00 4.36
C TYR A 84 -5.17 -4.17 4.92
N GLN A 85 -5.79 -5.30 5.25
CA GLN A 85 -5.08 -6.50 5.71
C GLN A 85 -4.16 -7.06 4.61
N THR A 86 -4.56 -6.97 3.35
CA THR A 86 -3.76 -7.45 2.21
C THR A 86 -2.43 -6.68 2.08
N VAL A 87 -2.38 -5.40 2.46
CA VAL A 87 -1.17 -4.56 2.37
C VAL A 87 0.02 -5.18 3.11
N TYR A 88 -0.22 -5.80 4.27
CA TYR A 88 0.86 -6.39 5.09
C TYR A 88 1.59 -7.54 4.40
N ASN A 89 0.94 -8.21 3.46
CA ASN A 89 1.53 -9.31 2.68
C ASN A 89 2.24 -8.82 1.40
N LEU A 90 2.03 -7.56 1.01
CA LEU A 90 2.49 -7.03 -0.27
C LEU A 90 3.74 -6.17 -0.15
N THR A 91 3.96 -5.51 0.99
CA THR A 91 5.04 -4.55 1.12
C THR A 91 5.66 -4.54 2.52
N LYS A 92 6.90 -4.05 2.59
CA LYS A 92 7.59 -3.67 3.84
C LYS A 92 7.75 -2.15 3.96
N ASN A 93 7.18 -1.39 3.04
CA ASN A 93 7.23 0.07 3.08
C ASN A 93 6.45 0.57 4.31
N GLU A 94 7.14 1.24 5.22
CA GLU A 94 6.58 1.69 6.50
C GLU A 94 5.45 2.71 6.31
N LEU A 95 5.50 3.52 5.25
CA LEU A 95 4.44 4.50 4.97
C LEU A 95 3.15 3.80 4.53
N GLU A 96 3.23 2.82 3.63
CA GLU A 96 2.05 2.06 3.19
C GLU A 96 1.44 1.24 4.33
N LEU A 97 2.28 0.66 5.18
CA LEU A 97 1.83 -0.06 6.36
C LEU A 97 1.20 0.88 7.40
N LEU A 98 1.70 2.11 7.53
CA LEU A 98 1.07 3.14 8.37
C LEU A 98 -0.32 3.52 7.87
N VAL A 99 -0.48 3.67 6.56
CA VAL A 99 -1.79 3.97 5.94
C VAL A 99 -2.79 2.84 6.24
N ALA A 100 -2.36 1.58 6.12
CA ALA A 100 -3.18 0.42 6.45
C ALA A 100 -3.54 0.37 7.95
N ASP A 101 -2.59 0.60 8.85
CA ASP A 101 -2.85 0.67 10.30
C ASP A 101 -3.91 1.72 10.63
N ILE A 102 -3.80 2.93 10.03
CA ILE A 102 -4.77 4.02 10.25
C ILE A 102 -6.14 3.64 9.68
N GLY A 103 -6.19 3.01 8.52
CA GLY A 103 -7.42 2.52 7.91
C GLY A 103 -8.15 1.53 8.80
N LEU A 104 -7.45 0.51 9.29
CA LEU A 104 -7.97 -0.50 10.21
C LEU A 104 -8.41 0.12 11.54
N MET A 105 -7.60 1.01 12.11
CA MET A 105 -7.95 1.75 13.32
C MET A 105 -9.31 2.48 13.16
N LYS A 106 -9.53 3.15 12.02
CA LYS A 106 -10.80 3.84 11.75
C LYS A 106 -11.97 2.87 11.63
N ILE A 107 -11.79 1.71 10.99
CA ILE A 107 -12.82 0.66 10.89
C ILE A 107 -13.21 0.20 12.30
N TYR A 108 -12.26 -0.17 13.14
CA TYR A 108 -12.52 -0.68 14.48
C TYR A 108 -13.09 0.38 15.42
N GLN A 109 -12.77 1.65 15.22
CA GLN A 109 -13.45 2.76 15.90
C GLN A 109 -14.93 2.82 15.52
N ARG A 110 -15.27 2.66 14.24
CA ARG A 110 -16.65 2.69 13.74
C ARG A 110 -17.47 1.49 14.15
N THR A 111 -16.83 0.33 14.30
CA THR A 111 -17.48 -0.94 14.68
C THR A 111 -17.43 -1.21 16.19
N ALA A 112 -16.92 -0.26 16.98
CA ALA A 112 -16.77 -0.35 18.44
C ALA A 112 -15.92 -1.55 18.93
N LEU A 113 -15.00 -2.03 18.13
CA LEU A 113 -14.03 -3.07 18.49
C LEU A 113 -12.80 -2.42 19.15
N ASN A 114 -12.94 -2.11 20.43
CA ASN A 114 -11.98 -1.29 21.18
C ASN A 114 -10.58 -1.92 21.28
N LYS A 115 -10.49 -3.24 21.47
CA LYS A 115 -9.20 -3.94 21.55
C LYS A 115 -8.42 -3.77 20.25
N GLU A 116 -9.05 -4.08 19.13
CA GLU A 116 -8.48 -3.98 17.79
C GLU A 116 -8.09 -2.53 17.46
N PHE A 117 -8.94 -1.56 17.84
CA PHE A 117 -8.64 -0.14 17.70
C PHE A 117 -7.32 0.24 18.39
N TYR A 118 -7.14 -0.16 19.66
CA TYR A 118 -5.92 0.16 20.38
C TYR A 118 -4.69 -0.58 19.86
N ASP A 119 -4.84 -1.83 19.39
CA ASP A 119 -3.76 -2.60 18.80
C ASP A 119 -3.21 -1.90 17.54
N TYR A 120 -4.08 -1.46 16.63
CA TYR A 120 -3.66 -0.75 15.41
C TYR A 120 -3.22 0.70 15.68
N ARG A 121 -3.83 1.38 16.63
CA ARG A 121 -3.34 2.68 17.11
C ARG A 121 -1.89 2.59 17.58
N ASN A 122 -1.58 1.59 18.39
CA ASN A 122 -0.23 1.40 18.91
C ASN A 122 0.75 0.97 17.79
N SER A 123 0.31 0.18 16.82
CA SER A 123 1.09 -0.15 15.63
C SER A 123 1.42 1.11 14.83
N ALA A 124 0.43 1.94 14.54
CA ALA A 124 0.62 3.20 13.82
C ALA A 124 1.61 4.13 14.53
N LEU A 125 1.50 4.29 15.85
CA LEU A 125 2.42 5.11 16.64
C LEU A 125 3.87 4.61 16.56
N ARG A 126 4.08 3.30 16.62
CA ARG A 126 5.44 2.72 16.46
C ARG A 126 6.01 2.96 15.07
N ARG A 127 5.19 2.86 14.00
CA ARG A 127 5.62 3.15 12.63
C ARG A 127 5.96 4.62 12.44
N MET A 128 5.11 5.51 12.93
CA MET A 128 5.38 6.95 12.87
C MET A 128 6.71 7.32 13.52
N LYS A 129 7.03 6.69 14.66
CA LYS A 129 8.32 6.91 15.32
C LYS A 129 9.48 6.45 14.44
N ARG A 130 9.42 5.24 13.85
CA ARG A 130 10.46 4.74 12.93
C ARG A 130 10.65 5.65 11.73
N ILE A 131 9.55 6.07 11.08
CA ILE A 131 9.61 6.97 9.91
C ILE A 131 10.24 8.32 10.27
N ALA A 132 10.04 8.81 11.47
CA ALA A 132 10.62 10.09 11.91
C ALA A 132 12.11 10.00 12.30
N GLU A 133 12.62 8.79 12.54
CA GLU A 133 14.03 8.54 12.92
C GLU A 133 14.92 8.23 11.70
N ASP A 134 14.33 7.92 10.52
CA ASP A 134 15.01 7.66 9.25
C ASP A 134 15.27 8.97 8.45
#